data_b7aa6ec104f2ccca87eda5ed0e21658e
#
_entry.id   b7aa6ec104f2ccca87eda5ed0e21658e
#
_cell.length_a   1.000
_cell.length_b   1.000
_cell.length_c   1.000
_cell.angle_alpha   90.00
_cell.angle_beta   90.00
_cell.angle_gamma   90.00
#
_symmetry.space_group_name_H-M   'P 1'
#
loop_
_entity.id
_entity.type
_entity.pdbx_description
1 polymer ?
#
loop_
_entity_poly.entity_id
_entity_poly.type
_entity_poly.pdbx_seq_one_letter_code
_entity_poly.pdbx_strand_id
1 'polypeptide(L)'
;MDKNVEEVKNMLYIIILLIAVNAVLLYYMKKREVEDAMLLANKIESSVDLKRTMAMGLYYRFNFPRQKSSDGHTTFEKGTELFIKQLPYEFEDFVAAIFAKNFEGDVFVTSRSGDFGVDFEIMNEKGLFLGQTKAEKNDIGYEPIAILHSNMMKRNAVGGYLITTSQYTPAAQEYAENLNIVLIDGVQLVELWLETLNNEVYSYSEQLTPSNL
;
A
#
# COMPACT_ATOMS: atom_id res chain seq x y z
N MET A 1 40.91 44.89 -18.45
CA MET A 1 39.45 44.60 -18.31
C MET A 1 39.09 43.22 -18.83
N ASP A 2 39.82 42.65 -19.81
CA ASP A 2 39.51 41.34 -20.41
C ASP A 2 39.82 40.13 -19.54
N LYS A 3 40.89 40.12 -18.73
CA LYS A 3 41.24 38.94 -17.89
C LYS A 3 40.17 38.58 -16.86
N ASN A 4 39.57 39.55 -16.20
CA ASN A 4 38.53 39.31 -15.19
C ASN A 4 37.23 38.75 -15.80
N VAL A 5 36.93 39.11 -17.05
CA VAL A 5 35.75 38.59 -17.78
C VAL A 5 35.98 37.13 -18.17
N GLU A 6 37.20 36.75 -18.54
CA GLU A 6 37.55 35.38 -18.92
C GLU A 6 37.59 34.45 -17.71
N GLU A 7 38.09 34.92 -16.56
CA GLU A 7 38.03 34.18 -15.28
C GLU A 7 36.59 33.93 -14.82
N VAL A 8 35.71 34.91 -14.92
CA VAL A 8 34.28 34.76 -14.58
C VAL A 8 33.58 33.78 -15.51
N LYS A 9 33.86 33.79 -16.82
CA LYS A 9 33.35 32.81 -17.77
C LYS A 9 33.79 31.38 -17.44
N ASN A 10 35.08 31.20 -17.15
CA ASN A 10 35.64 29.90 -16.80
C ASN A 10 35.02 29.35 -15.49
N MET A 11 34.82 30.21 -14.49
CA MET A 11 34.14 29.85 -13.25
C MET A 11 32.68 29.45 -13.52
N LEU A 12 31.96 30.15 -14.40
CA LEU A 12 30.60 29.82 -14.80
C LEU A 12 30.53 28.47 -15.48
N TYR A 13 31.46 28.13 -16.40
CA TYR A 13 31.53 26.83 -17.04
C TYR A 13 31.77 25.68 -16.03
N ILE A 14 32.63 25.90 -15.02
CA ILE A 14 32.88 24.92 -13.96
C ILE A 14 31.62 24.70 -13.15
N ILE A 15 30.87 25.75 -12.79
CA ILE A 15 29.62 25.64 -12.05
C ILE A 15 28.56 24.86 -12.86
N ILE A 16 28.40 25.17 -14.16
CA ILE A 16 27.49 24.46 -15.04
C ILE A 16 27.87 22.99 -15.15
N LEU A 17 29.16 22.69 -15.30
CA LEU A 17 29.64 21.31 -15.35
C LEU A 17 29.35 20.56 -14.04
N LEU A 18 29.57 21.19 -12.88
CA LEU A 18 29.26 20.58 -11.59
C LEU A 18 27.77 20.32 -11.40
N ILE A 19 26.93 21.24 -11.85
CA ILE A 19 25.45 21.03 -11.84
C ILE A 19 25.06 19.84 -12.74
N ALA A 20 25.61 19.76 -13.94
CA ALA A 20 25.35 18.67 -14.87
C ALA A 20 25.80 17.31 -14.29
N VAL A 21 27.00 17.25 -13.70
CA VAL A 21 27.51 16.03 -13.03
C VAL A 21 26.61 15.63 -11.86
N ASN A 22 26.18 16.58 -11.02
CA ASN A 22 25.24 16.30 -9.92
C ASN A 22 23.89 15.79 -10.44
N ALA A 23 23.34 16.38 -11.49
CA ALA A 23 22.09 15.90 -12.09
C ALA A 23 22.20 14.46 -12.61
N VAL A 24 23.31 14.12 -13.27
CA VAL A 24 23.61 12.78 -13.74
C VAL A 24 23.74 11.79 -12.56
N LEU A 25 24.48 12.17 -11.51
CA LEU A 25 24.62 11.33 -10.32
C LEU A 25 23.27 11.08 -9.63
N LEU A 26 22.45 12.11 -9.45
CA LEU A 26 21.12 11.98 -8.88
C LEU A 26 20.22 11.06 -9.72
N TYR A 27 20.29 11.17 -11.04
CA TYR A 27 19.58 10.29 -11.96
C TYR A 27 19.99 8.81 -11.78
N TYR A 28 21.30 8.54 -11.74
CA TYR A 28 21.81 7.17 -11.55
C TYR A 28 21.47 6.61 -10.16
N MET A 29 21.57 7.43 -9.11
CA MET A 29 21.18 7.01 -7.76
C MET A 29 19.70 6.64 -7.71
N LYS A 30 18.83 7.47 -8.29
CA LYS A 30 17.40 7.22 -8.32
C LYS A 30 17.02 6.00 -9.16
N LYS A 31 17.67 5.82 -10.30
CA LYS A 31 17.50 4.62 -11.14
C LYS A 31 17.86 3.34 -10.38
N ARG A 32 18.99 3.34 -9.67
CA ARG A 32 19.44 2.19 -8.87
C ARG A 32 18.48 1.88 -7.71
N GLU A 33 17.98 2.91 -7.03
CA GLU A 33 16.99 2.76 -5.96
C GLU A 33 15.70 2.04 -6.46
N VAL A 34 15.24 2.39 -7.65
CA VAL A 34 14.09 1.76 -8.31
C VAL A 34 14.39 0.29 -8.67
N GLU A 35 15.56 0.00 -9.24
CA GLU A 35 15.97 -1.36 -9.60
C GLU A 35 16.09 -2.26 -8.36
N ASP A 36 16.68 -1.77 -7.28
CA ASP A 36 16.81 -2.48 -5.99
C ASP A 36 15.42 -2.76 -5.37
N ALA A 37 14.50 -1.81 -5.46
CA ALA A 37 13.13 -1.98 -4.98
C ALA A 37 12.35 -3.04 -5.79
N MET A 38 12.49 -3.04 -7.12
CA MET A 38 11.88 -4.07 -7.99
C MET A 38 12.43 -5.47 -7.67
N LEU A 39 13.75 -5.60 -7.51
CA LEU A 39 14.37 -6.88 -7.15
C LEU A 39 13.84 -7.41 -5.81
N LEU A 40 13.68 -6.52 -4.82
CA LEU A 40 13.14 -6.89 -3.52
C LEU A 40 11.66 -7.30 -3.62
N ALA A 41 10.84 -6.53 -4.33
CA ALA A 41 9.43 -6.85 -4.56
C ALA A 41 9.27 -8.23 -5.22
N ASN A 42 9.98 -8.50 -6.31
CA ASN A 42 9.97 -9.80 -7.00
C ASN A 42 10.40 -10.96 -6.09
N LYS A 43 11.38 -10.74 -5.21
CA LYS A 43 11.83 -11.75 -4.26
C LYS A 43 10.77 -12.05 -3.20
N ILE A 44 10.04 -11.04 -2.73
CA ILE A 44 8.94 -11.22 -1.78
C ILE A 44 7.77 -11.92 -2.48
N GLU A 45 7.42 -11.47 -3.69
CA GLU A 45 6.31 -12.02 -4.48
C GLU A 45 6.50 -13.52 -4.77
N SER A 46 7.74 -13.95 -5.03
CA SER A 46 8.08 -15.35 -5.28
C SER A 46 8.08 -16.25 -4.03
N SER A 47 7.97 -15.69 -2.81
CA SER A 47 8.10 -16.44 -1.55
C SER A 47 6.87 -16.30 -0.66
N VAL A 48 6.13 -17.40 -0.51
CA VAL A 48 4.96 -17.47 0.41
C VAL A 48 5.39 -17.19 1.86
N ASP A 49 6.56 -17.67 2.31
CA ASP A 49 7.01 -17.44 3.67
C ASP A 49 7.35 -15.98 3.95
N LEU A 50 7.93 -15.27 2.96
CA LEU A 50 8.15 -13.83 3.10
C LEU A 50 6.82 -13.07 3.13
N LYS A 51 5.85 -13.44 2.30
CA LYS A 51 4.51 -12.82 2.33
C LYS A 51 3.80 -13.05 3.66
N ARG A 52 3.86 -14.27 4.22
CA ARG A 52 3.34 -14.55 5.58
C ARG A 52 4.03 -13.72 6.66
N THR A 53 5.35 -13.58 6.57
CA THR A 53 6.10 -12.74 7.51
C THR A 53 5.68 -11.29 7.41
N MET A 54 5.44 -10.77 6.21
CA MET A 54 4.93 -9.41 6.01
C MET A 54 3.50 -9.26 6.53
N ALA A 55 2.60 -10.22 6.30
CA ALA A 55 1.24 -10.21 6.84
C ALA A 55 1.25 -10.16 8.38
N MET A 56 2.11 -10.97 9.01
CA MET A 56 2.32 -10.90 10.46
C MET A 56 2.90 -9.54 10.90
N GLY A 57 3.80 -8.96 10.11
CA GLY A 57 4.31 -7.61 10.31
C GLY A 57 3.21 -6.55 10.29
N LEU A 58 2.25 -6.65 9.37
CA LEU A 58 1.06 -5.79 9.32
C LEU A 58 0.21 -5.95 10.58
N TYR A 59 -0.07 -7.19 11.02
CA TYR A 59 -0.77 -7.44 12.28
C TYR A 59 -0.11 -6.71 13.45
N TYR A 60 1.20 -6.88 13.66
CA TYR A 60 1.90 -6.22 14.76
C TYR A 60 1.91 -4.69 14.62
N ARG A 61 2.03 -4.17 13.40
CA ARG A 61 2.02 -2.74 13.15
C ARG A 61 0.71 -2.09 13.58
N PHE A 62 -0.42 -2.68 13.21
CA PHE A 62 -1.73 -2.05 13.43
C PHE A 62 -2.32 -2.34 14.81
N ASN A 63 -1.98 -3.47 15.43
CA ASN A 63 -2.45 -3.78 16.79
C ASN A 63 -1.56 -3.23 17.90
N PHE A 64 -0.28 -2.95 17.61
CA PHE A 64 0.67 -2.43 18.59
C PHE A 64 1.29 -1.13 18.08
N PRO A 65 0.50 -0.04 17.97
CA PRO A 65 1.04 1.25 17.57
C PRO A 65 2.10 1.68 18.58
N ARG A 66 3.24 2.16 18.09
CA ARG A 66 4.34 2.64 18.96
C ARG A 66 3.83 3.76 19.87
N GLN A 67 4.19 3.70 21.15
CA GLN A 67 3.87 4.76 22.10
C GLN A 67 4.41 6.10 21.57
N LYS A 68 3.58 7.14 21.60
CA LYS A 68 4.04 8.50 21.36
C LYS A 68 5.15 8.81 22.37
N SER A 69 6.32 9.25 21.90
CA SER A 69 7.33 9.86 22.77
C SER A 69 6.71 11.03 23.51
N SER A 70 7.14 11.28 24.74
CA SER A 70 6.63 12.36 25.60
C SER A 70 6.71 13.76 24.96
N ASP A 71 7.47 13.93 23.89
CA ASP A 71 7.71 15.20 23.18
C ASP A 71 6.84 15.37 21.92
N GLY A 72 5.83 14.52 21.71
CA GLY A 72 4.93 14.62 20.55
C GLY A 72 5.53 14.25 19.20
N HIS A 73 6.81 13.89 19.14
CA HIS A 73 7.47 13.39 17.95
C HIS A 73 7.39 11.88 17.88
N THR A 74 6.75 11.36 16.83
CA THR A 74 6.76 9.93 16.50
C THR A 74 8.11 9.63 15.85
N THR A 75 9.05 9.05 16.59
CA THR A 75 10.30 8.57 16.01
C THR A 75 10.04 7.24 15.34
N PHE A 76 10.03 7.25 14.01
CA PHE A 76 10.07 6.00 13.23
C PHE A 76 11.50 5.45 13.30
N GLU A 77 11.68 4.24 13.84
CA GLU A 77 12.95 3.53 13.67
C GLU A 77 13.15 3.25 12.17
N LYS A 78 14.42 3.32 11.75
CA LYS A 78 14.88 3.07 10.38
C LYS A 78 14.42 1.69 9.87
N GLY A 79 13.22 1.62 9.35
CA GLY A 79 12.82 0.59 8.40
C GLY A 79 12.98 1.18 7.00
N THR A 80 13.17 0.34 6.00
CA THR A 80 13.29 0.77 4.61
C THR A 80 12.19 1.78 4.30
N GLU A 81 12.60 3.02 4.02
CA GLU A 81 11.73 4.20 3.90
C GLU A 81 10.57 4.01 2.93
N LEU A 82 10.74 3.11 1.94
CA LEU A 82 9.76 2.77 0.93
C LEU A 82 8.47 2.13 1.53
N PHE A 83 8.60 1.31 2.58
CA PHE A 83 7.47 0.58 3.17
C PHE A 83 6.82 1.28 4.37
N ILE A 84 7.50 2.24 5.01
CA ILE A 84 7.07 2.79 6.31
C ILE A 84 6.56 4.22 6.20
N LYS A 85 7.06 5.04 5.28
CA LYS A 85 6.67 6.46 5.17
C LYS A 85 5.24 6.69 4.67
N GLN A 86 4.64 5.70 4.00
CA GLN A 86 3.34 5.84 3.32
C GLN A 86 2.20 5.04 3.95
N LEU A 87 2.45 4.32 5.06
CA LEU A 87 1.39 3.53 5.68
C LEU A 87 0.47 4.42 6.52
N PRO A 88 -0.84 4.41 6.25
CA PRO A 88 -1.84 5.04 7.09
C PRO A 88 -1.76 4.55 8.54
N TYR A 89 -2.29 5.33 9.49
CA TYR A 89 -2.25 4.99 10.91
C TYR A 89 -3.17 3.82 11.28
N GLU A 90 -4.19 3.58 10.46
CA GLU A 90 -5.24 2.61 10.70
C GLU A 90 -5.22 1.52 9.61
N PHE A 91 -5.57 0.28 9.98
CA PHE A 91 -5.58 -0.83 9.04
C PHE A 91 -6.65 -0.68 7.95
N GLU A 92 -7.79 -0.11 8.31
CA GLU A 92 -8.90 0.22 7.42
C GLU A 92 -8.47 1.17 6.30
N ASP A 93 -7.79 2.28 6.67
CA ASP A 93 -7.25 3.25 5.71
C ASP A 93 -6.18 2.62 4.79
N PHE A 94 -5.35 1.73 5.35
CA PHE A 94 -4.33 1.02 4.59
C PHE A 94 -4.94 0.11 3.52
N VAL A 95 -5.93 -0.69 3.91
CA VAL A 95 -6.62 -1.60 2.98
C VAL A 95 -7.41 -0.78 1.94
N ALA A 96 -8.14 0.24 2.36
CA ALA A 96 -8.88 1.11 1.43
C ALA A 96 -7.96 1.76 0.38
N ALA A 97 -6.75 2.19 0.78
CA ALA A 97 -5.77 2.75 -0.14
C ALA A 97 -5.25 1.71 -1.17
N ILE A 98 -5.07 0.45 -0.76
CA ILE A 98 -4.73 -0.65 -1.67
C ILE A 98 -5.87 -0.87 -2.68
N PHE A 99 -7.12 -0.91 -2.19
CA PHE A 99 -8.29 -1.10 -3.05
C PHE A 99 -8.47 0.03 -4.04
N ALA A 100 -8.30 1.28 -3.63
CA ALA A 100 -8.40 2.45 -4.51
C ALA A 100 -7.40 2.44 -5.67
N LYS A 101 -6.29 1.71 -5.54
CA LYS A 101 -5.26 1.60 -6.58
C LYS A 101 -5.40 0.36 -7.47
N ASN A 102 -5.97 -0.73 -6.95
CA ASN A 102 -6.06 -2.00 -7.67
C ASN A 102 -7.44 -2.28 -8.25
N PHE A 103 -8.50 -1.58 -7.79
CA PHE A 103 -9.86 -1.84 -8.24
C PHE A 103 -10.48 -0.59 -8.87
N GLU A 104 -11.33 -0.80 -9.86
CA GLU A 104 -12.10 0.28 -10.49
C GLU A 104 -13.21 0.76 -9.56
N GLY A 105 -13.39 2.07 -9.48
CA GLY A 105 -14.43 2.73 -8.71
C GLY A 105 -13.93 3.67 -7.62
N ASP A 106 -14.87 4.34 -6.96
CA ASP A 106 -14.58 5.24 -5.86
C ASP A 106 -14.59 4.46 -4.54
N VAL A 107 -13.52 4.56 -3.76
CA VAL A 107 -13.37 3.91 -2.46
C VAL A 107 -13.56 4.94 -1.35
N PHE A 108 -14.46 4.66 -0.41
CA PHE A 108 -14.77 5.54 0.72
C PHE A 108 -14.59 4.77 2.03
N VAL A 109 -13.75 5.27 2.93
CA VAL A 109 -13.66 4.75 4.31
C VAL A 109 -14.86 5.23 5.10
N THR A 110 -15.53 4.32 5.81
CA THR A 110 -16.71 4.64 6.61
C THR A 110 -16.34 5.34 7.92
N SER A 111 -17.32 5.97 8.57
CA SER A 111 -17.09 6.58 9.87
C SER A 111 -16.94 5.50 10.95
N ARG A 112 -15.96 5.66 11.85
CA ARG A 112 -15.59 4.70 12.92
C ARG A 112 -16.69 4.38 13.94
N SER A 113 -17.84 4.99 13.89
CA SER A 113 -18.93 4.76 14.83
C SER A 113 -20.25 4.54 14.09
N GLY A 114 -20.88 3.39 14.35
CA GLY A 114 -22.18 3.06 13.76
C GLY A 114 -22.13 2.42 12.36
N ASP A 115 -20.97 1.95 11.95
CA ASP A 115 -20.71 1.30 10.66
C ASP A 115 -21.20 -0.17 10.59
N PHE A 116 -21.60 -0.73 11.76
CA PHE A 116 -22.05 -2.11 11.89
C PHE A 116 -21.05 -3.16 11.34
N GLY A 117 -19.73 -2.83 11.35
CA GLY A 117 -18.67 -3.69 10.86
C GLY A 117 -18.41 -3.58 9.36
N VAL A 118 -18.77 -2.45 8.75
CA VAL A 118 -18.36 -2.09 7.38
C VAL A 118 -17.32 -1.00 7.49
N ASP A 119 -16.09 -1.27 7.07
CA ASP A 119 -14.96 -0.36 7.25
C ASP A 119 -14.74 0.54 6.02
N PHE A 120 -15.10 0.07 4.83
CA PHE A 120 -15.06 0.86 3.60
C PHE A 120 -16.10 0.41 2.58
N GLU A 121 -16.37 1.26 1.62
CA GLU A 121 -17.30 1.04 0.52
C GLU A 121 -16.61 1.27 -0.80
N ILE A 122 -16.99 0.50 -1.83
CA ILE A 122 -16.55 0.71 -3.21
C ILE A 122 -17.80 0.90 -4.05
N MET A 123 -17.86 2.02 -4.78
CA MET A 123 -18.91 2.28 -5.75
C MET A 123 -18.33 2.25 -7.16
N ASN A 124 -18.83 1.34 -7.99
CA ASN A 124 -18.43 1.24 -9.39
C ASN A 124 -19.65 0.99 -10.30
N GLU A 125 -19.43 0.77 -11.60
CA GLU A 125 -20.51 0.52 -12.58
C GLU A 125 -21.36 -0.71 -12.25
N LYS A 126 -20.83 -1.70 -11.52
CA LYS A 126 -21.58 -2.92 -11.10
C LYS A 126 -22.45 -2.66 -9.88
N GLY A 127 -22.20 -1.59 -9.12
CA GLY A 127 -22.93 -1.22 -7.91
C GLY A 127 -22.06 -1.04 -6.69
N LEU A 128 -22.69 -1.16 -5.50
CA LEU A 128 -22.06 -1.01 -4.20
C LEU A 128 -21.42 -2.32 -3.75
N PHE A 129 -20.16 -2.26 -3.33
CA PHE A 129 -19.47 -3.32 -2.59
C PHE A 129 -19.12 -2.83 -1.20
N LEU A 130 -19.18 -3.73 -0.21
CA LEU A 130 -18.84 -3.43 1.18
C LEU A 130 -17.53 -4.13 1.56
N GLY A 131 -16.66 -3.43 2.28
CA GLY A 131 -15.41 -3.97 2.78
C GLY A 131 -15.38 -4.00 4.30
N GLN A 132 -14.92 -5.12 4.87
CA GLN A 132 -14.61 -5.28 6.28
C GLN A 132 -13.18 -5.76 6.46
N THR A 133 -12.46 -5.21 7.44
CA THR A 133 -11.07 -5.53 7.72
C THR A 133 -10.88 -6.10 9.11
N LYS A 134 -9.95 -7.02 9.27
CA LYS A 134 -9.63 -7.66 10.55
C LYS A 134 -8.11 -7.83 10.69
N ALA A 135 -7.46 -6.94 11.45
CA ALA A 135 -6.07 -7.11 11.81
C ALA A 135 -5.95 -8.10 12.98
N GLU A 136 -6.01 -9.38 12.67
CA GLU A 136 -6.06 -10.48 13.64
C GLU A 136 -4.84 -11.39 13.51
N LYS A 137 -4.46 -12.03 14.64
CA LYS A 137 -3.38 -13.04 14.67
C LYS A 137 -3.91 -14.44 14.39
N ASN A 138 -5.10 -14.75 14.89
CA ASN A 138 -5.73 -16.06 14.76
C ASN A 138 -6.60 -16.11 13.50
N ASP A 139 -6.83 -17.31 13.01
CA ASP A 139 -7.67 -17.54 11.84
C ASP A 139 -9.10 -17.04 12.09
N ILE A 140 -9.67 -16.41 11.08
CA ILE A 140 -11.01 -15.80 11.12
C ILE A 140 -12.07 -16.87 10.94
N GLY A 141 -13.06 -16.87 11.84
CA GLY A 141 -14.26 -17.69 11.75
C GLY A 141 -15.32 -17.11 10.81
N TYR A 142 -16.52 -17.71 10.79
CA TYR A 142 -17.61 -17.32 9.91
C TYR A 142 -18.40 -16.08 10.38
N GLU A 143 -18.30 -15.68 11.65
CA GLU A 143 -19.12 -14.61 12.22
C GLU A 143 -18.95 -13.25 11.50
N PRO A 144 -17.74 -12.78 11.16
CA PRO A 144 -17.58 -11.53 10.40
C PRO A 144 -18.21 -11.63 9.01
N ILE A 145 -18.19 -12.81 8.38
CA ILE A 145 -18.81 -13.05 7.07
C ILE A 145 -20.32 -12.89 7.17
N ALA A 146 -20.95 -13.44 8.21
CA ALA A 146 -22.38 -13.31 8.46
C ALA A 146 -22.79 -11.85 8.69
N ILE A 147 -21.98 -11.09 9.44
CA ILE A 147 -22.21 -9.66 9.68
C ILE A 147 -22.11 -8.87 8.38
N LEU A 148 -21.06 -9.09 7.60
CA LEU A 148 -20.87 -8.44 6.30
C LEU A 148 -22.03 -8.75 5.35
N HIS A 149 -22.43 -10.03 5.23
CA HIS A 149 -23.56 -10.45 4.40
C HIS A 149 -24.86 -9.77 4.83
N SER A 150 -25.14 -9.68 6.14
CA SER A 150 -26.32 -8.97 6.66
C SER A 150 -26.34 -7.50 6.24
N ASN A 151 -25.19 -6.83 6.26
CA ASN A 151 -25.06 -5.45 5.80
C ASN A 151 -25.23 -5.33 4.29
N MET A 152 -24.69 -6.29 3.51
CA MET A 152 -24.89 -6.32 2.06
C MET A 152 -26.38 -6.39 1.71
N MET A 153 -27.13 -7.27 2.38
CA MET A 153 -28.58 -7.41 2.18
C MET A 153 -29.33 -6.12 2.57
N LYS A 154 -29.00 -5.53 3.71
CA LYS A 154 -29.63 -4.29 4.20
C LYS A 154 -29.40 -3.10 3.26
N ARG A 155 -28.24 -3.05 2.60
CA ARG A 155 -27.79 -1.90 1.79
C ARG A 155 -27.91 -2.14 0.29
N ASN A 156 -28.44 -3.30 -0.12
CA ASN A 156 -28.52 -3.76 -1.52
C ASN A 156 -27.13 -3.74 -2.22
N ALA A 157 -26.08 -4.13 -1.49
CA ALA A 157 -24.76 -4.27 -2.06
C ALA A 157 -24.68 -5.52 -2.96
N VAL A 158 -23.95 -5.42 -4.06
CA VAL A 158 -23.80 -6.49 -5.05
C VAL A 158 -22.72 -7.50 -4.68
N GLY A 159 -21.83 -7.14 -3.75
CA GLY A 159 -20.77 -8.01 -3.25
C GLY A 159 -20.08 -7.43 -2.01
N GLY A 160 -19.17 -8.20 -1.45
CA GLY A 160 -18.38 -7.78 -0.30
C GLY A 160 -16.97 -8.34 -0.31
N TYR A 161 -16.10 -7.70 0.46
CA TYR A 161 -14.73 -8.12 0.70
C TYR A 161 -14.50 -8.22 2.20
N LEU A 162 -13.98 -9.36 2.66
CA LEU A 162 -13.48 -9.51 4.03
C LEU A 162 -11.97 -9.72 3.96
N ILE A 163 -11.22 -8.85 4.62
CA ILE A 163 -9.76 -8.79 4.52
C ILE A 163 -9.14 -8.99 5.90
N THR A 164 -8.13 -9.87 5.99
CA THR A 164 -7.43 -10.10 7.25
C THR A 164 -5.91 -10.14 7.09
N THR A 165 -5.19 -9.94 8.19
CA THR A 165 -3.75 -10.20 8.29
C THR A 165 -3.41 -11.67 8.60
N SER A 166 -4.43 -12.49 8.95
CA SER A 166 -4.31 -13.92 9.24
C SER A 166 -4.85 -14.79 8.11
N GLN A 167 -5.41 -15.92 8.42
CA GLN A 167 -6.07 -16.84 7.48
C GLN A 167 -7.55 -17.00 7.84
N TYR A 168 -8.29 -17.74 7.02
CA TYR A 168 -9.67 -18.12 7.28
C TYR A 168 -9.75 -19.59 7.66
N THR A 169 -10.59 -19.94 8.64
CA THR A 169 -10.88 -21.33 8.96
C THR A 169 -11.58 -22.01 7.78
N PRO A 170 -11.47 -23.35 7.62
CA PRO A 170 -12.22 -24.08 6.59
C PRO A 170 -13.74 -23.84 6.66
N ALA A 171 -14.30 -23.73 7.87
CA ALA A 171 -15.72 -23.42 8.06
C ALA A 171 -16.08 -22.00 7.60
N ALA A 172 -15.18 -21.03 7.72
CA ALA A 172 -15.39 -19.69 7.20
C ALA A 172 -15.37 -19.67 5.67
N GLN A 173 -14.45 -20.41 5.05
CA GLN A 173 -14.37 -20.53 3.60
C GLN A 173 -15.64 -21.18 3.02
N GLU A 174 -16.09 -22.31 3.60
CA GLU A 174 -17.33 -22.99 3.23
C GLU A 174 -18.55 -22.05 3.42
N TYR A 175 -18.60 -21.32 4.53
CA TYR A 175 -19.71 -20.39 4.81
C TYR A 175 -19.80 -19.23 3.79
N ALA A 176 -18.66 -18.74 3.28
CA ALA A 176 -18.62 -17.68 2.29
C ALA A 176 -19.09 -18.11 0.89
N GLU A 177 -19.14 -19.41 0.62
CA GLU A 177 -19.60 -19.93 -0.67
C GLU A 177 -21.00 -19.41 -1.03
N ASN A 178 -21.17 -18.94 -2.24
CA ASN A 178 -22.42 -18.39 -2.78
C ASN A 178 -22.96 -17.11 -2.12
N LEU A 179 -22.16 -16.43 -1.25
CA LEU A 179 -22.58 -15.17 -0.63
C LEU A 179 -22.12 -13.91 -1.39
N ASN A 180 -21.43 -14.04 -2.53
CA ASN A 180 -20.77 -12.95 -3.23
C ASN A 180 -19.79 -12.17 -2.34
N ILE A 181 -19.11 -12.87 -1.42
CA ILE A 181 -18.08 -12.30 -0.55
C ILE A 181 -16.74 -12.91 -0.94
N VAL A 182 -15.78 -12.04 -1.22
CA VAL A 182 -14.39 -12.42 -1.48
C VAL A 182 -13.61 -12.35 -0.16
N LEU A 183 -12.99 -13.47 0.19
CA LEU A 183 -12.10 -13.55 1.35
C LEU A 183 -10.66 -13.30 0.89
N ILE A 184 -10.00 -12.31 1.51
CA ILE A 184 -8.60 -11.95 1.23
C ILE A 184 -7.80 -12.18 2.51
N ASP A 185 -6.98 -13.22 2.50
CA ASP A 185 -6.09 -13.54 3.62
C ASP A 185 -4.84 -12.65 3.65
N GLY A 186 -4.00 -12.80 4.67
CA GLY A 186 -2.82 -11.98 4.85
C GLY A 186 -1.79 -12.14 3.72
N VAL A 187 -1.71 -13.30 3.06
CA VAL A 187 -0.81 -13.54 1.92
C VAL A 187 -1.32 -12.79 0.69
N GLN A 188 -2.60 -12.92 0.41
CA GLN A 188 -3.27 -12.24 -0.71
C GLN A 188 -3.28 -10.72 -0.52
N LEU A 189 -3.45 -10.23 0.72
CA LEU A 189 -3.34 -8.80 1.02
C LEU A 189 -1.93 -8.26 0.71
N VAL A 190 -0.89 -9.01 1.06
CA VAL A 190 0.49 -8.64 0.72
C VAL A 190 0.70 -8.65 -0.80
N GLU A 191 0.13 -9.61 -1.52
CA GLU A 191 0.19 -9.65 -2.99
C GLU A 191 -0.43 -8.39 -3.61
N LEU A 192 -1.65 -8.03 -3.23
CA LEU A 192 -2.32 -6.80 -3.68
C LEU A 192 -1.50 -5.53 -3.34
N TRP A 193 -0.90 -5.51 -2.16
CA TRP A 193 -0.04 -4.38 -1.77
C TRP A 193 1.21 -4.28 -2.64
N LEU A 194 1.89 -5.40 -2.93
CA LEU A 194 3.07 -5.44 -3.82
C LEU A 194 2.71 -5.01 -5.25
N GLU A 195 1.56 -5.44 -5.78
CA GLU A 195 1.05 -4.98 -7.08
C GLU A 195 0.89 -3.45 -7.11
N THR A 196 0.35 -2.87 -6.04
CA THR A 196 0.21 -1.41 -5.89
C THR A 196 1.58 -0.72 -6.00
N LEU A 197 2.59 -1.24 -5.29
CA LEU A 197 3.94 -0.69 -5.27
C LEU A 197 4.63 -0.85 -6.64
N ASN A 198 4.47 -1.99 -7.29
CA ASN A 198 5.02 -2.23 -8.62
C ASN A 198 4.43 -1.25 -9.64
N ASN A 199 3.11 -1.05 -9.64
CA ASN A 199 2.44 -0.12 -10.54
C ASN A 199 2.94 1.32 -10.34
N GLU A 200 3.18 1.76 -9.10
CA GLU A 200 3.77 3.07 -8.80
C GLU A 200 5.21 3.17 -9.34
N VAL A 201 6.02 2.15 -9.14
CA VAL A 201 7.40 2.12 -9.62
C VAL A 201 7.46 2.14 -11.15
N TYR A 202 6.61 1.37 -11.84
CA TYR A 202 6.52 1.38 -13.31
C TYR A 202 6.09 2.74 -13.85
N SER A 203 5.05 3.35 -13.29
CA SER A 203 4.59 4.69 -13.71
C SER A 203 5.67 5.75 -13.53
N TYR A 204 6.47 5.63 -12.46
CA TYR A 204 7.58 6.53 -12.20
C TYR A 204 8.76 6.31 -13.15
N SER A 205 9.05 5.06 -13.51
CA SER A 205 10.12 4.70 -14.47
C SER A 205 9.81 5.17 -15.88
N GLU A 206 8.54 5.13 -16.31
CA GLU A 206 8.10 5.67 -17.60
C GLU A 206 8.26 7.19 -17.70
N GLN A 207 8.04 7.91 -16.60
CA GLN A 207 8.25 9.38 -16.55
C GLN A 207 9.73 9.77 -16.64
N LEU A 208 10.66 8.86 -16.31
CA LEU A 208 12.10 9.07 -16.37
C LEU A 208 12.73 8.66 -17.72
N THR A 209 11.98 8.04 -18.62
CA THR A 209 12.48 7.67 -19.95
C THR A 209 12.49 8.87 -20.88
N PRO A 210 13.61 9.13 -21.63
CA PRO A 210 13.80 10.32 -22.47
C PRO A 210 12.87 10.43 -23.69
N SER A 211 11.92 9.53 -23.88
CA SER A 211 10.97 9.57 -24.99
C SER A 211 9.86 10.64 -24.87
N ASN A 212 9.86 11.39 -23.78
CA ASN A 212 8.90 12.49 -23.51
C ASN A 212 9.58 13.88 -23.43
N LEU A 213 10.81 14.06 -23.97
CA LEU A 213 11.48 15.36 -24.13
C LEU A 213 11.53 15.74 -25.60
#